data_f6e23e7ed849dd909c7ca49c4376767a
#
_entry.id   f6e23e7ed849dd909c7ca49c4376767a
#
_cell.length_a   1.000
_cell.length_b   1.000
_cell.length_c   1.000
_cell.angle_alpha   90.00
_cell.angle_beta   90.00
_cell.angle_gamma   90.00
#
_symmetry.space_group_name_H-M   'P 1'
#
loop_
_entity.id
_entity.type
_entity.pdbx_description
1 polymer ?
#
loop_
_entity_poly.entity_id
_entity_poly.type
_entity_poly.pdbx_seq_one_letter_code
_entity_poly.pdbx_strand_id
1 'polypeptide(L)'
;AELQSKSSPRSVEHLRRHDQLTLEKSEKLGMTQSSVQFGTQLRCHSFESRNDVTIRLWREEIAEKYEPSMRTRDVLVLLPCSAKKPYRLSKSHSRFRKSIGNRRVHEVMITSPLGLVPRELEDIWPAAHYDIPVTGDWDKDELSIIRQMLSRLVERVGYSSIVNHSGVETGLDGINEIDTRKGESAGSKDSLARLKDAVSSSFENESEELDFSPREEKLKSISRFKLGSDKW
;
A
#
# COMPACT_ATOMS: atom_id res chain seq x y z
N ALA A 1 -9.41 19.49 18.62
CA ALA A 1 -9.53 20.95 18.65
C ALA A 1 -8.16 21.62 18.64
N GLU A 2 -7.22 21.21 19.51
CA GLU A 2 -5.88 21.82 19.62
C GLU A 2 -5.01 21.61 18.38
N LEU A 3 -5.10 20.45 17.73
CA LEU A 3 -4.41 20.19 16.48
C LEU A 3 -4.98 20.99 15.31
N GLN A 4 -6.29 21.22 15.29
CA GLN A 4 -6.94 22.04 14.26
C GLN A 4 -6.51 23.50 14.33
N SER A 5 -6.30 24.04 15.55
CA SER A 5 -5.87 25.42 15.73
C SER A 5 -4.47 25.71 15.18
N LYS A 6 -3.62 24.69 15.05
CA LYS A 6 -2.24 24.77 14.52
C LYS A 6 -2.13 24.47 13.04
N SER A 7 -3.23 24.10 12.39
CA SER A 7 -3.26 23.70 10.99
C SER A 7 -3.59 24.87 10.07
N SER A 8 -3.12 24.83 8.83
CA SER A 8 -3.54 25.80 7.81
C SER A 8 -5.04 25.68 7.50
N PRO A 9 -5.69 26.75 7.01
CA PRO A 9 -7.12 26.69 6.62
C PRO A 9 -7.44 25.54 5.66
N ARG A 10 -6.53 25.25 4.72
CA ARG A 10 -6.68 24.13 3.78
C ARG A 10 -6.61 22.78 4.48
N SER A 11 -5.69 22.62 5.43
CA SER A 11 -5.59 21.39 6.22
C SER A 11 -6.82 21.17 7.10
N VAL A 12 -7.36 22.23 7.69
CA VAL A 12 -8.59 22.17 8.48
C VAL A 12 -9.78 21.72 7.64
N GLU A 13 -9.91 22.22 6.41
CA GLU A 13 -10.98 21.80 5.51
C GLU A 13 -10.86 20.32 5.11
N HIS A 14 -9.66 19.84 4.82
CA HIS A 14 -9.43 18.42 4.57
C HIS A 14 -9.76 17.54 5.78
N LEU A 15 -9.41 17.97 6.99
CA LEU A 15 -9.75 17.29 8.22
C LEU A 15 -11.26 17.15 8.38
N ARG A 16 -12.00 18.24 8.21
CA ARG A 16 -13.48 18.23 8.32
C ARG A 16 -14.14 17.26 7.35
N ARG A 17 -13.72 17.28 6.09
CA ARG A 17 -14.24 16.38 5.06
C ARG A 17 -13.97 14.93 5.38
N HIS A 18 -12.75 14.62 5.84
CA HIS A 18 -12.41 13.27 6.26
C HIS A 18 -13.26 12.79 7.43
N ASP A 19 -13.41 13.63 8.45
CA ASP A 19 -14.21 13.29 9.63
C ASP A 19 -15.67 13.00 9.24
N GLN A 20 -16.25 13.78 8.34
CA GLN A 20 -17.59 13.54 7.83
C GLN A 20 -17.71 12.19 7.10
N LEU A 21 -16.78 11.90 6.18
CA LEU A 21 -16.77 10.63 5.44
C LEU A 21 -16.55 9.43 6.36
N THR A 22 -15.70 9.59 7.37
CA THR A 22 -15.45 8.55 8.37
C THR A 22 -16.69 8.26 9.20
N LEU A 23 -17.41 9.29 9.61
CA LEU A 23 -18.69 9.17 10.32
C LEU A 23 -19.72 8.38 9.50
N GLU A 24 -19.98 8.83 8.27
CA GLU A 24 -20.98 8.20 7.38
C GLU A 24 -20.67 6.71 7.15
N LYS A 25 -19.38 6.36 6.96
CA LYS A 25 -18.97 4.98 6.78
C LYS A 25 -19.02 4.17 8.07
N SER A 26 -18.65 4.78 9.19
CA SER A 26 -18.73 4.12 10.51
C SER A 26 -20.15 3.76 10.86
N GLU A 27 -21.10 4.64 10.59
CA GLU A 27 -22.53 4.40 10.80
C GLU A 27 -23.04 3.24 9.95
N LYS A 28 -22.67 3.21 8.65
CA LYS A 28 -23.03 2.12 7.73
C LYS A 28 -22.47 0.76 8.15
N LEU A 29 -21.29 0.74 8.75
CA LEU A 29 -20.61 -0.48 9.19
C LEU A 29 -20.91 -0.83 10.65
N GLY A 30 -21.69 -0.01 11.37
CA GLY A 30 -21.93 -0.17 12.80
C GLY A 30 -20.67 -0.02 13.67
N MET A 31 -19.69 0.77 13.21
CA MET A 31 -18.41 0.99 13.89
C MET A 31 -18.42 2.29 14.68
N THR A 32 -17.55 2.35 15.69
CA THR A 32 -17.32 3.60 16.43
C THR A 32 -16.61 4.64 15.54
N GLN A 33 -16.87 5.91 15.81
CA GLN A 33 -16.19 7.01 15.13
C GLN A 33 -14.67 6.94 15.35
N SER A 34 -13.90 7.29 14.32
CA SER A 34 -12.44 7.42 14.44
C SER A 34 -12.08 8.55 15.41
N SER A 35 -11.14 8.28 16.29
CA SER A 35 -10.52 9.29 17.16
C SER A 35 -9.44 10.11 16.44
N VAL A 36 -9.12 9.73 15.19
CA VAL A 36 -8.02 10.31 14.42
C VAL A 36 -8.56 11.27 13.36
N GLN A 37 -7.94 12.43 13.29
CA GLN A 37 -8.26 13.47 12.31
C GLN A 37 -7.38 13.35 11.06
N PHE A 38 -7.98 13.62 9.90
CA PHE A 38 -7.28 13.61 8.61
C PHE A 38 -6.05 14.52 8.60
N GLY A 39 -4.96 14.01 8.03
CA GLY A 39 -3.68 14.74 7.91
C GLY A 39 -2.84 14.76 9.17
N THR A 40 -3.33 14.23 10.29
CA THR A 40 -2.51 14.04 11.49
C THR A 40 -1.68 12.77 11.39
N GLN A 41 -0.58 12.73 12.14
CA GLN A 41 0.22 11.51 12.22
C GLN A 41 -0.49 10.46 13.09
N LEU A 42 -0.75 9.31 12.49
CA LEU A 42 -1.31 8.15 13.17
C LEU A 42 -0.21 7.44 13.96
N ARG A 43 -0.28 7.46 15.28
CA ARG A 43 0.62 6.68 16.14
C ARG A 43 0.00 5.33 16.44
N CYS A 44 0.43 4.30 15.72
CA CYS A 44 -0.17 2.96 15.76
C CYS A 44 0.59 2.03 16.72
N HIS A 45 0.73 2.43 17.97
CA HIS A 45 1.49 1.68 18.98
C HIS A 45 0.64 0.74 19.85
N SER A 46 -0.66 1.00 19.97
CA SER A 46 -1.58 0.16 20.73
C SER A 46 -2.47 -0.68 19.83
N PHE A 47 -3.07 -1.73 20.39
CA PHE A 47 -4.06 -2.55 19.70
C PHE A 47 -5.24 -1.71 19.19
N GLU A 48 -5.75 -0.81 20.02
CA GLU A 48 -6.87 0.06 19.68
C GLU A 48 -6.53 0.98 18.51
N SER A 49 -5.36 1.62 18.53
CA SER A 49 -4.92 2.51 17.44
C SER A 49 -4.70 1.76 16.12
N ARG A 50 -4.23 0.50 16.17
CA ARG A 50 -4.09 -0.36 15.00
C ARG A 50 -5.43 -0.85 14.42
N ASN A 51 -6.50 -0.75 15.21
CA ASN A 51 -7.86 -1.14 14.82
C ASN A 51 -8.83 0.05 14.74
N ASP A 52 -8.31 1.27 14.71
CA ASP A 52 -9.11 2.48 14.48
C ASP A 52 -9.94 2.34 13.19
N VAL A 53 -11.12 2.95 13.17
CA VAL A 53 -12.04 2.89 12.03
C VAL A 53 -11.37 3.33 10.72
N THR A 54 -10.47 4.31 10.78
CA THR A 54 -9.71 4.78 9.61
C THR A 54 -8.85 3.66 9.00
N ILE A 55 -8.15 2.90 9.85
CA ILE A 55 -7.32 1.76 9.43
C ILE A 55 -8.19 0.67 8.82
N ARG A 56 -9.35 0.38 9.44
CA ARG A 56 -10.28 -0.62 8.92
C ARG A 56 -10.87 -0.23 7.58
N LEU A 57 -11.27 1.04 7.41
CA LEU A 57 -11.78 1.55 6.14
C LEU A 57 -10.72 1.51 5.03
N TRP A 58 -9.47 1.83 5.36
CA TRP A 58 -8.36 1.66 4.42
C TRP A 58 -8.22 0.20 3.96
N ARG A 59 -8.17 -0.72 4.92
CA ARG A 59 -8.03 -2.16 4.63
C ARG A 59 -9.16 -2.68 3.74
N GLU A 60 -10.40 -2.31 4.08
CA GLU A 60 -11.57 -2.65 3.28
C GLU A 60 -11.48 -2.10 1.85
N GLU A 61 -11.13 -0.83 1.71
CA GLU A 61 -11.02 -0.19 0.41
C GLU A 61 -9.97 -0.86 -0.48
N ILE A 62 -8.77 -1.14 0.07
CA ILE A 62 -7.72 -1.80 -0.68
C ILE A 62 -8.08 -3.26 -1.01
N ALA A 63 -8.64 -3.99 -0.04
CA ALA A 63 -8.97 -5.39 -0.25
C ALA A 63 -10.13 -5.60 -1.22
N GLU A 64 -11.17 -4.74 -1.18
CA GLU A 64 -12.45 -5.02 -1.84
C GLU A 64 -12.70 -4.17 -3.10
N LYS A 65 -12.10 -2.98 -3.22
CA LYS A 65 -12.52 -2.00 -4.24
C LYS A 65 -11.40 -1.41 -5.07
N TYR A 66 -10.21 -1.27 -4.48
CA TYR A 66 -9.09 -0.68 -5.19
C TYR A 66 -8.69 -1.51 -6.40
N GLU A 67 -8.52 -0.88 -7.54
CA GLU A 67 -8.05 -1.48 -8.79
C GLU A 67 -6.73 -0.82 -9.23
N PRO A 68 -5.69 -1.60 -9.51
CA PRO A 68 -4.47 -1.06 -10.12
C PRO A 68 -4.73 -0.61 -11.56
N SER A 69 -3.82 0.19 -12.10
CA SER A 69 -3.85 0.52 -13.52
C SER A 69 -3.82 -0.74 -14.40
N MET A 70 -4.57 -0.71 -15.49
CA MET A 70 -4.56 -1.81 -16.48
C MET A 70 -3.16 -2.13 -17.00
N ARG A 71 -2.26 -1.14 -17.01
CA ARG A 71 -0.88 -1.31 -17.49
C ARG A 71 0.04 -1.99 -16.48
N THR A 72 -0.32 -2.08 -15.23
CA THR A 72 0.53 -2.62 -14.15
C THR A 72 -0.04 -3.86 -13.49
N ARG A 73 -1.17 -4.35 -13.97
CA ARG A 73 -1.91 -5.43 -13.29
C ARG A 73 -1.43 -6.85 -13.60
N ASP A 74 -0.44 -7.01 -14.48
CA ASP A 74 0.03 -8.35 -14.83
C ASP A 74 1.00 -8.92 -13.78
N VAL A 75 1.91 -8.09 -13.28
CA VAL A 75 2.94 -8.51 -12.31
C VAL A 75 2.80 -7.73 -11.02
N LEU A 76 2.57 -8.45 -9.92
CA LEU A 76 2.57 -7.88 -8.56
C LEU A 76 3.96 -7.97 -7.95
N VAL A 77 4.49 -6.85 -7.47
CA VAL A 77 5.75 -6.80 -6.71
C VAL A 77 5.45 -6.42 -5.26
N LEU A 78 5.67 -7.35 -4.35
CA LEU A 78 5.49 -7.14 -2.91
C LEU A 78 6.79 -6.63 -2.29
N LEU A 79 6.73 -5.50 -1.63
CA LEU A 79 7.88 -4.83 -1.02
C LEU A 79 7.72 -4.70 0.49
N PRO A 80 8.80 -4.73 1.26
CA PRO A 80 8.73 -4.46 2.69
C PRO A 80 8.43 -2.98 2.95
N CYS A 81 7.83 -2.68 4.08
CA CYS A 81 7.67 -1.29 4.55
C CYS A 81 9.02 -0.64 4.91
N SER A 82 8.97 0.64 5.22
CA SER A 82 10.11 1.37 5.80
C SER A 82 9.62 2.39 6.82
N ALA A 83 10.51 2.81 7.72
CA ALA A 83 10.18 3.81 8.74
C ALA A 83 9.81 5.16 8.10
N LYS A 84 10.47 5.54 7.01
CA LYS A 84 10.20 6.81 6.33
C LYS A 84 9.03 6.68 5.37
N LYS A 85 8.06 7.59 5.50
CA LYS A 85 6.88 7.72 4.63
C LYS A 85 6.80 9.14 4.06
N PRO A 86 6.27 9.36 2.88
CA PRO A 86 5.96 8.32 1.87
C PRO A 86 7.18 7.48 1.53
N TYR A 87 6.96 6.22 1.18
CA TYR A 87 8.04 5.24 0.99
C TYR A 87 9.08 5.63 -0.06
N ARG A 88 8.68 6.36 -1.11
CA ARG A 88 9.58 6.88 -2.16
C ARG A 88 10.71 7.75 -1.63
N LEU A 89 10.55 8.32 -0.43
CA LEU A 89 11.57 9.14 0.24
C LEU A 89 12.58 8.29 1.03
N SER A 90 12.37 6.98 1.13
CA SER A 90 13.25 6.08 1.86
C SER A 90 14.40 5.60 0.97
N LYS A 91 15.58 5.43 1.58
CA LYS A 91 16.77 4.91 0.87
C LYS A 91 16.57 3.45 0.40
N SER A 92 15.85 2.62 1.17
CA SER A 92 15.53 1.24 0.79
C SER A 92 14.67 1.21 -0.47
N HIS A 93 13.56 1.95 -0.48
CA HIS A 93 12.67 2.00 -1.65
C HIS A 93 13.31 2.65 -2.88
N SER A 94 14.25 3.57 -2.71
CA SER A 94 15.05 4.07 -3.83
C SER A 94 15.87 2.94 -4.49
N ARG A 95 16.42 2.01 -3.68
CA ARG A 95 17.14 0.83 -4.20
C ARG A 95 16.20 -0.16 -4.88
N PHE A 96 15.04 -0.44 -4.28
CA PHE A 96 14.03 -1.34 -4.88
C PHE A 96 13.58 -0.82 -6.23
N ARG A 97 13.21 0.46 -6.32
CA ARG A 97 12.83 1.09 -7.59
C ARG A 97 13.94 1.02 -8.64
N LYS A 98 15.20 1.18 -8.23
CA LYS A 98 16.34 1.04 -9.14
C LYS A 98 16.49 -0.39 -9.66
N SER A 99 16.23 -1.40 -8.82
CA SER A 99 16.25 -2.81 -9.23
C SER A 99 15.08 -3.17 -10.13
N ILE A 100 13.87 -2.68 -9.84
CA ILE A 100 12.67 -2.89 -10.66
C ILE A 100 12.82 -2.18 -12.03
N GLY A 101 13.48 -1.02 -12.05
CA GLY A 101 13.65 -0.22 -13.27
C GLY A 101 12.34 0.41 -13.74
N ASN A 102 12.19 0.54 -15.06
CA ASN A 102 11.01 1.14 -15.69
C ASN A 102 9.95 0.10 -16.07
N ARG A 103 9.95 -1.07 -15.43
CA ARG A 103 8.97 -2.12 -15.71
C ARG A 103 7.58 -1.74 -15.19
N ARG A 104 6.55 -2.20 -15.89
CA ARG A 104 5.14 -1.93 -15.56
C ARG A 104 4.62 -2.95 -14.58
N VAL A 105 5.02 -2.82 -13.35
CA VAL A 105 4.62 -3.68 -12.24
C VAL A 105 3.70 -2.93 -11.28
N HIS A 106 2.82 -3.65 -10.62
CA HIS A 106 2.06 -3.14 -9.50
C HIS A 106 2.88 -3.33 -8.22
N GLU A 107 3.48 -2.25 -7.72
CA GLU A 107 4.24 -2.26 -6.47
C GLU A 107 3.30 -2.09 -5.28
N VAL A 108 3.31 -3.04 -4.35
CA VAL A 108 2.53 -3.00 -3.11
C VAL A 108 3.45 -3.20 -1.92
N MET A 109 3.44 -2.24 -0.99
CA MET A 109 4.14 -2.37 0.29
C MET A 109 3.30 -3.17 1.27
N ILE A 110 3.91 -4.18 1.87
CA ILE A 110 3.32 -4.93 2.98
C ILE A 110 3.69 -4.24 4.29
N THR A 111 2.72 -3.92 5.11
CA THR A 111 2.90 -3.13 6.31
C THR A 111 1.81 -3.36 7.35
N SER A 112 2.10 -3.16 8.62
CA SER A 112 1.12 -2.99 9.68
C SER A 112 1.04 -1.49 10.03
N PRO A 113 -0.12 -0.94 10.40
CA PRO A 113 -1.43 -1.59 10.51
C PRO A 113 -2.25 -1.57 9.23
N LEU A 114 -1.82 -0.89 8.17
CA LEU A 114 -2.60 -0.69 6.95
C LEU A 114 -2.77 -1.97 6.10
N GLY A 115 -1.95 -2.99 6.32
CA GLY A 115 -1.93 -4.23 5.56
C GLY A 115 -1.19 -4.06 4.25
N LEU A 116 -1.85 -3.55 3.23
CA LEU A 116 -1.32 -3.31 1.89
C LEU A 116 -1.37 -1.82 1.54
N VAL A 117 -0.27 -1.30 0.99
CA VAL A 117 -0.20 0.07 0.47
C VAL A 117 0.31 0.05 -0.97
N PRO A 118 -0.56 0.21 -1.97
CA PRO A 118 -0.15 0.40 -3.35
C PRO A 118 0.76 1.63 -3.52
N ARG A 119 1.76 1.52 -4.40
CA ARG A 119 2.74 2.59 -4.63
C ARG A 119 2.09 3.91 -5.03
N GLU A 120 1.09 3.88 -5.85
CA GLU A 120 0.36 5.05 -6.31
C GLU A 120 -0.45 5.74 -5.22
N LEU A 121 -0.71 5.05 -4.12
CA LEU A 121 -1.46 5.57 -2.97
C LEU A 121 -0.55 5.97 -1.79
N GLU A 122 0.78 5.82 -1.90
CA GLU A 122 1.70 6.09 -0.80
C GLU A 122 1.74 7.55 -0.32
N ASP A 123 1.30 8.49 -1.16
CA ASP A 123 1.29 9.93 -0.86
C ASP A 123 -0.02 10.41 -0.22
N ILE A 124 -1.06 9.56 -0.17
CA ILE A 124 -2.35 9.94 0.41
C ILE A 124 -2.46 9.51 1.87
N TRP A 125 -3.30 10.20 2.62
CA TRP A 125 -3.63 9.85 3.99
C TRP A 125 -4.55 8.61 4.01
N PRO A 126 -4.35 7.64 4.90
CA PRO A 126 -3.39 7.62 6.01
C PRO A 126 -1.99 7.09 5.65
N ALA A 127 -1.75 6.56 4.43
CA ALA A 127 -0.52 5.87 4.06
C ALA A 127 0.75 6.73 4.19
N ALA A 128 0.64 8.04 3.95
CA ALA A 128 1.77 8.97 4.07
C ALA A 128 2.10 9.38 5.52
N HIS A 129 1.20 9.11 6.48
CA HIS A 129 1.24 9.79 7.78
C HIS A 129 1.06 8.87 8.99
N TYR A 130 1.28 7.58 8.85
CA TYR A 130 1.25 6.69 10.01
C TYR A 130 2.66 6.38 10.54
N ASP A 131 2.76 6.19 11.84
CA ASP A 131 4.00 5.85 12.52
C ASP A 131 3.81 4.57 13.31
N ILE A 132 4.64 3.60 13.01
CA ILE A 132 4.72 2.33 13.72
C ILE A 132 6.18 1.90 13.77
N PRO A 133 6.66 1.32 14.88
CA PRO A 133 7.99 0.73 14.93
C PRO A 133 8.15 -0.35 13.86
N VAL A 134 9.17 -0.21 13.02
CA VAL A 134 9.48 -1.21 11.99
C VAL A 134 10.39 -2.27 12.63
N THR A 135 9.80 -3.18 13.37
CA THR A 135 10.53 -4.27 14.05
C THR A 135 10.74 -5.46 13.12
N GLY A 136 9.88 -5.63 12.12
CA GLY A 136 9.83 -6.83 11.28
C GLY A 136 9.11 -8.01 11.94
N ASP A 137 8.76 -7.88 13.22
CA ASP A 137 8.05 -8.89 13.99
C ASP A 137 6.55 -8.52 13.99
N TRP A 138 5.79 -9.16 13.15
CA TRP A 138 4.34 -9.03 13.13
C TRP A 138 3.70 -10.19 13.88
N ASP A 139 2.65 -9.88 14.65
CA ASP A 139 1.89 -10.90 15.32
C ASP A 139 1.02 -11.72 14.33
N LYS A 140 0.44 -12.81 14.83
CA LYS A 140 -0.36 -13.70 13.99
C LYS A 140 -1.60 -13.02 13.40
N ASP A 141 -2.18 -12.08 14.12
CA ASP A 141 -3.38 -11.36 13.69
C ASP A 141 -3.03 -10.38 12.57
N GLU A 142 -1.90 -9.66 12.70
CA GLU A 142 -1.39 -8.77 11.67
C GLU A 142 -1.09 -9.54 10.37
N LEU A 143 -0.41 -10.67 10.47
CA LEU A 143 -0.13 -11.53 9.32
C LEU A 143 -1.41 -12.11 8.70
N SER A 144 -2.38 -12.51 9.52
CA SER A 144 -3.67 -13.00 9.04
C SER A 144 -4.42 -11.93 8.23
N ILE A 145 -4.46 -10.70 8.73
CA ILE A 145 -5.08 -9.57 8.03
C ILE A 145 -4.37 -9.31 6.68
N ILE A 146 -3.05 -9.27 6.68
CA ILE A 146 -2.26 -9.05 5.46
C ILE A 146 -2.55 -10.14 4.43
N ARG A 147 -2.51 -11.41 4.83
CA ARG A 147 -2.77 -12.54 3.93
C ARG A 147 -4.20 -12.51 3.37
N GLN A 148 -5.18 -12.19 4.20
CA GLN A 148 -6.57 -12.07 3.76
C GLN A 148 -6.75 -10.93 2.75
N MET A 149 -6.17 -9.75 3.00
CA MET A 149 -6.22 -8.64 2.06
C MET A 149 -5.53 -8.97 0.75
N LEU A 150 -4.36 -9.62 0.84
CA LEU A 150 -3.58 -10.01 -0.34
C LEU A 150 -4.30 -11.04 -1.19
N SER A 151 -4.88 -12.07 -0.57
CA SER A 151 -5.69 -13.09 -1.27
C SER A 151 -6.84 -12.44 -2.05
N ARG A 152 -7.59 -11.55 -1.42
CA ARG A 152 -8.71 -10.85 -2.07
C ARG A 152 -8.25 -9.94 -3.22
N LEU A 153 -7.14 -9.22 -3.03
CA LEU A 153 -6.57 -8.38 -4.08
C LEU A 153 -6.11 -9.22 -5.27
N VAL A 154 -5.39 -10.31 -5.01
CA VAL A 154 -4.86 -11.20 -6.04
C VAL A 154 -5.98 -11.89 -6.81
N GLU A 155 -6.98 -12.42 -6.12
CA GLU A 155 -8.15 -13.06 -6.73
C GLU A 155 -8.93 -12.10 -7.63
N ARG A 156 -9.13 -10.86 -7.18
CA ARG A 156 -9.88 -9.85 -7.95
C ARG A 156 -9.12 -9.32 -9.16
N VAL A 157 -7.82 -9.07 -9.02
CA VAL A 157 -7.00 -8.48 -10.09
C VAL A 157 -6.55 -9.54 -11.10
N GLY A 158 -6.23 -10.75 -10.66
CA GLY A 158 -5.81 -11.85 -11.51
C GLY A 158 -4.39 -11.68 -12.06
N TYR A 159 -3.41 -11.41 -11.20
CA TYR A 159 -2.02 -11.29 -11.61
C TYR A 159 -1.48 -12.58 -12.24
N SER A 160 -0.66 -12.47 -13.27
CA SER A 160 0.02 -13.61 -13.89
C SER A 160 1.19 -14.13 -13.05
N SER A 161 1.84 -13.24 -12.29
CA SER A 161 2.95 -13.61 -11.40
C SER A 161 3.08 -12.65 -10.22
N ILE A 162 3.70 -13.14 -9.16
CA ILE A 162 4.02 -12.38 -7.95
C ILE A 162 5.54 -12.44 -7.69
N VAL A 163 6.18 -11.29 -7.61
CA VAL A 163 7.57 -11.16 -7.17
C VAL A 163 7.55 -10.72 -5.72
N ASN A 164 7.82 -11.64 -4.81
CA ASN A 164 7.82 -11.38 -3.38
C ASN A 164 9.21 -10.95 -2.88
N HIS A 165 9.35 -9.66 -2.59
CA HIS A 165 10.54 -9.08 -1.95
C HIS A 165 10.24 -8.59 -0.52
N SER A 166 9.04 -8.82 -0.03
CA SER A 166 8.62 -8.37 1.31
C SER A 166 9.26 -9.17 2.44
N GLY A 167 9.50 -10.46 2.20
CA GLY A 167 9.94 -11.42 3.22
C GLY A 167 8.80 -11.97 4.07
N VAL A 168 7.56 -11.73 3.67
CA VAL A 168 6.37 -12.29 4.30
C VAL A 168 5.93 -13.50 3.49
N GLU A 169 5.62 -14.59 4.16
CA GLU A 169 4.94 -15.73 3.53
C GLU A 169 3.50 -15.33 3.19
N THR A 170 3.18 -15.33 1.91
CA THR A 170 1.87 -14.87 1.42
C THR A 170 0.76 -15.87 1.72
N GLY A 171 1.08 -17.14 1.68
CA GLY A 171 0.09 -18.23 1.80
C GLY A 171 -0.83 -18.33 0.58
N LEU A 172 -0.41 -17.84 -0.58
CA LEU A 172 -1.16 -17.92 -1.84
C LEU A 172 -0.84 -19.21 -2.56
N ASP A 173 -1.87 -19.98 -2.87
CA ASP A 173 -1.75 -21.22 -3.62
C ASP A 173 -2.11 -21.00 -5.10
N GLY A 174 -1.50 -21.77 -5.99
CA GLY A 174 -1.87 -21.82 -7.41
C GLY A 174 -1.40 -20.64 -8.27
N ILE A 175 -0.58 -19.73 -7.73
CA ILE A 175 0.01 -18.62 -8.49
C ILE A 175 1.53 -18.73 -8.54
N ASN A 176 2.13 -18.25 -9.62
CA ASN A 176 3.58 -18.21 -9.75
C ASN A 176 4.16 -17.12 -8.84
N GLU A 177 4.67 -17.51 -7.67
CA GLU A 177 5.31 -16.62 -6.71
C GLU A 177 6.82 -16.87 -6.68
N ILE A 178 7.61 -15.80 -6.81
CA ILE A 178 9.07 -15.81 -6.78
C ILE A 178 9.55 -15.09 -5.52
N ASP A 179 10.06 -15.83 -4.52
CA ASP A 179 10.74 -15.22 -3.36
C ASP A 179 12.14 -14.77 -3.77
N THR A 180 12.38 -13.47 -3.66
CA THR A 180 13.65 -12.84 -4.02
C THR A 180 14.56 -12.59 -2.83
N ARG A 181 14.07 -12.73 -1.60
CA ARG A 181 14.89 -12.56 -0.39
C ARG A 181 15.63 -13.82 0.02
N LYS A 182 14.98 -14.95 -0.03
CA LYS A 182 15.56 -16.24 0.41
C LYS A 182 16.17 -16.16 1.82
N GLY A 183 15.48 -15.49 2.74
CA GLY A 183 15.94 -15.29 4.12
C GLY A 183 16.94 -14.16 4.32
N GLU A 184 17.40 -13.48 3.26
CA GLU A 184 18.32 -12.36 3.38
C GLU A 184 17.63 -11.03 3.65
N SER A 185 18.43 -10.01 3.99
CA SER A 185 17.94 -8.64 4.07
C SER A 185 17.45 -8.14 2.72
N ALA A 186 16.32 -7.45 2.69
CA ALA A 186 15.78 -6.85 1.47
C ALA A 186 16.73 -5.87 0.75
N GLY A 187 17.66 -5.28 1.50
CA GLY A 187 18.67 -4.36 0.95
C GLY A 187 19.99 -5.02 0.59
N SER A 188 20.15 -6.34 0.72
CA SER A 188 21.39 -7.03 0.34
C SER A 188 21.59 -6.95 -1.18
N LYS A 189 22.86 -7.03 -1.60
CA LYS A 189 23.20 -6.98 -3.03
C LYS A 189 22.55 -8.13 -3.79
N ASP A 190 22.54 -9.32 -3.18
CA ASP A 190 22.04 -10.53 -3.83
C ASP A 190 20.50 -10.53 -3.89
N SER A 191 19.79 -10.10 -2.83
CA SER A 191 18.34 -9.98 -2.88
C SER A 191 17.87 -8.92 -3.88
N LEU A 192 18.59 -7.81 -4.02
CA LEU A 192 18.31 -6.78 -5.03
C LEU A 192 18.59 -7.27 -6.46
N ALA A 193 19.63 -8.09 -6.65
CA ALA A 193 19.90 -8.71 -7.95
C ALA A 193 18.76 -9.69 -8.31
N ARG A 194 18.36 -10.57 -7.38
CA ARG A 194 17.23 -11.48 -7.59
C ARG A 194 15.91 -10.73 -7.86
N LEU A 195 15.67 -9.61 -7.19
CA LEU A 195 14.50 -8.75 -7.47
C LEU A 195 14.52 -8.27 -8.92
N LYS A 196 15.66 -7.77 -9.40
CA LYS A 196 15.83 -7.31 -10.78
C LYS A 196 15.59 -8.44 -11.78
N ASP A 197 16.18 -9.60 -11.53
CA ASP A 197 16.09 -10.75 -12.44
C ASP A 197 14.65 -11.30 -12.47
N ALA A 198 14.01 -11.45 -11.30
CA ALA A 198 12.63 -11.91 -11.21
C ALA A 198 11.64 -10.99 -11.93
N VAL A 199 11.78 -9.67 -11.76
CA VAL A 199 10.96 -8.69 -12.48
C VAL A 199 11.24 -8.76 -13.99
N SER A 200 12.49 -8.92 -14.41
CA SER A 200 12.83 -9.00 -15.83
C SER A 200 12.25 -10.25 -16.49
N SER A 201 12.40 -11.41 -15.85
CA SER A 201 11.87 -12.67 -16.38
C SER A 201 10.34 -12.74 -16.43
N SER A 202 9.64 -11.97 -15.61
CA SER A 202 8.17 -11.89 -15.69
C SER A 202 7.66 -11.22 -16.99
N PHE A 203 8.54 -10.58 -17.75
CA PHE A 203 8.21 -9.91 -19.02
C PHE A 203 8.92 -10.50 -20.25
N GLU A 204 9.64 -11.62 -20.13
CA GLU A 204 10.39 -12.21 -21.25
C GLU A 204 9.50 -12.68 -22.43
N ASN A 205 8.19 -12.77 -22.22
CA ASN A 205 7.21 -13.10 -23.27
C ASN A 205 6.54 -11.89 -23.93
N GLU A 206 6.84 -10.66 -23.48
CA GLU A 206 6.25 -9.44 -24.03
C GLU A 206 7.30 -8.61 -24.77
N SER A 207 7.37 -8.75 -26.07
CA SER A 207 8.18 -7.91 -26.96
C SER A 207 7.42 -6.64 -27.37
N GLU A 208 7.11 -5.74 -26.45
CA GLU A 208 6.68 -4.38 -26.80
C GLU A 208 7.27 -3.35 -25.85
N GLU A 209 8.20 -2.53 -26.38
CA GLU A 209 8.54 -1.23 -25.83
C GLU A 209 7.31 -0.33 -25.90
N LEU A 210 6.65 -0.10 -24.79
CA LEU A 210 5.47 0.73 -24.74
C LEU A 210 5.83 2.14 -24.25
N ASP A 211 5.31 3.13 -24.96
CA ASP A 211 5.42 4.55 -24.65
C ASP A 211 4.85 4.90 -23.26
N PHE A 212 5.62 5.64 -22.49
CA PHE A 212 5.41 5.81 -21.06
C PHE A 212 4.77 7.16 -20.74
N SER A 213 3.48 7.19 -20.41
CA SER A 213 2.88 8.30 -19.67
C SER A 213 2.31 7.89 -18.31
N PRO A 214 3.17 7.70 -17.29
CA PRO A 214 2.74 7.21 -15.96
C PRO A 214 1.87 8.18 -15.17
N ARG A 215 1.86 9.46 -15.57
CA ARG A 215 1.30 10.56 -14.75
C ARG A 215 -0.24 10.55 -14.74
N GLU A 216 -0.86 10.35 -15.88
CA GLU A 216 -2.32 10.40 -15.99
C GLU A 216 -3.00 9.20 -15.35
N GLU A 217 -2.44 8.01 -15.48
CA GLU A 217 -2.98 6.81 -14.85
C GLU A 217 -2.80 6.81 -13.35
N LYS A 218 -1.65 7.29 -12.88
CA LYS A 218 -1.42 7.51 -11.44
C LYS A 218 -2.46 8.46 -10.85
N LEU A 219 -2.80 9.53 -11.54
CA LEU A 219 -3.84 10.47 -11.12
C LEU A 219 -5.23 9.84 -11.12
N LYS A 220 -5.56 9.00 -12.10
CA LYS A 220 -6.83 8.26 -12.15
C LYS A 220 -6.95 7.26 -11.00
N SER A 221 -5.89 6.54 -10.69
CA SER A 221 -5.83 5.60 -9.57
C SER A 221 -6.06 6.31 -8.22
N ILE A 222 -5.37 7.43 -8.00
CA ILE A 222 -5.54 8.28 -6.81
C ILE A 222 -6.95 8.85 -6.73
N SER A 223 -7.54 9.27 -7.85
CA SER A 223 -8.89 9.84 -7.87
C SER A 223 -9.97 8.81 -7.52
N ARG A 224 -9.80 7.56 -7.93
CA ARG A 224 -10.71 6.46 -7.54
C ARG A 224 -10.66 6.19 -6.05
N PHE A 225 -9.47 6.23 -5.45
CA PHE A 225 -9.31 6.03 -4.01
C PHE A 225 -9.91 7.18 -3.19
N LYS A 226 -9.96 8.39 -3.71
CA LYS A 226 -10.60 9.55 -3.09
C LYS A 226 -12.12 9.44 -3.04
N LEU A 227 -12.68 8.24 -2.91
CA LEU A 227 -14.06 7.94 -2.51
C LEU A 227 -15.09 9.00 -2.92
N GLY A 228 -15.52 8.97 -4.16
CA GLY A 228 -16.56 9.89 -4.60
C GLY A 228 -16.12 11.35 -4.54
N SER A 229 -14.87 11.61 -4.86
CA SER A 229 -14.32 12.96 -4.98
C SER A 229 -14.99 13.81 -6.06
N ASP A 230 -15.97 13.27 -6.78
CA ASP A 230 -16.86 14.04 -7.66
C ASP A 230 -17.79 15.00 -6.91
N LYS A 231 -17.64 15.10 -5.58
CA LYS A 231 -18.32 16.06 -4.71
C LYS A 231 -17.36 16.92 -3.90
N TRP A 232 -16.15 17.11 -4.37
CA TRP A 232 -15.20 18.01 -3.72
C TRP A 232 -15.10 19.34 -4.44
#